data_f366645c781df2be0dd4ed25e96a5b9f
#
_entry.id   f366645c781df2be0dd4ed25e96a5b9f
#
_cell.length_a   1.000
_cell.length_b   1.000
_cell.length_c   1.000
_cell.angle_alpha   90.00
_cell.angle_beta   90.00
_cell.angle_gamma   90.00
#
_symmetry.space_group_name_H-M   'P 1'
#
loop_
_entity.id
_entity.type
_entity.pdbx_description
1 polymer ?
#
loop_
_entity_poly.entity_id
_entity_poly.type
_entity_poly.pdbx_seq_one_letter_code
_entity_poly.pdbx_strand_id
1 'polypeptide(L)' 'MREETQELLYAIRSFVRIHGYAPTIRELAEDLDVGHSTIAKGLNELINFDKIRRDAGVARGIVVREE' A
#
# COMPACT_ATOMS: atom_id res chain seq x y z
N MET A 1 -4.06 14.76 -0.31
CA MET A 1 -3.76 13.43 0.27
C MET A 1 -3.05 13.66 1.59
N ARG A 2 -3.44 12.93 2.62
CA ARG A 2 -2.84 13.13 3.93
C ARG A 2 -1.40 12.65 3.96
N GLU A 3 -0.62 13.19 4.90
CA GLU A 3 0.79 12.84 5.02
C GLU A 3 0.98 11.33 5.27
N GLU A 4 0.14 10.75 6.13
CA GLU A 4 0.22 9.31 6.43
C GLU A 4 -0.05 8.48 5.17
N THR A 5 -0.95 8.95 4.33
CA THR A 5 -1.28 8.25 3.08
C THR A 5 -0.13 8.33 2.10
N GLN A 6 0.56 9.47 2.05
CA GLN A 6 1.75 9.61 1.22
C GLN A 6 2.88 8.70 1.70
N GLU A 7 3.05 8.59 3.01
CA GLU A 7 4.05 7.69 3.59
C GLU A 7 3.75 6.24 3.23
N LEU A 8 2.47 5.87 3.26
CA LEU A 8 2.06 4.53 2.89
C LEU A 8 2.39 4.25 1.42
N LEU A 9 2.07 5.19 0.54
CA LEU A 9 2.39 5.04 -0.87
C LEU A 9 3.89 4.88 -1.09
N TYR A 10 4.67 5.69 -0.40
CA TYR A 10 6.12 5.61 -0.49
C TYR A 10 6.62 4.23 -0.03
N ALA A 11 6.06 3.73 1.07
CA ALA A 11 6.45 2.42 1.60
C ALA A 11 6.13 1.31 0.60
N ILE A 12 4.96 1.39 -0.05
CA ILE A 12 4.57 0.40 -1.05
C ILE A 12 5.54 0.44 -2.23
N ARG A 13 5.84 1.61 -2.73
CA ARG A 13 6.75 1.76 -3.87
C ARG A 13 8.15 1.25 -3.55
N SER A 14 8.63 1.57 -2.35
CA SER A 14 9.95 1.13 -1.92
C SER A 14 10.01 -0.38 -1.80
N PHE A 15 8.95 -0.97 -1.24
CA PHE A 15 8.88 -2.42 -1.09
C PHE A 15 8.93 -3.11 -2.45
N VAL A 16 8.15 -2.62 -3.41
CA VAL A 16 8.15 -3.20 -4.75
C VAL A 16 9.51 -3.07 -5.40
N ARG A 17 10.15 -1.92 -5.22
CA ARG A 17 11.47 -1.70 -5.81
C ARG A 17 12.51 -2.66 -5.24
N ILE A 18 12.46 -2.89 -3.93
CA ILE A 18 13.46 -3.73 -3.27
C ILE A 18 13.21 -5.20 -3.52
N HIS A 19 11.95 -5.63 -3.46
CA HIS A 19 11.61 -7.06 -3.46
C HIS A 19 11.13 -7.57 -4.81
N GLY A 20 10.68 -6.70 -5.70
CA GLY A 20 10.16 -7.11 -6.99
C GLY A 20 8.72 -7.62 -6.95
N TYR A 21 8.05 -7.51 -5.81
CA TYR A 21 6.64 -7.87 -5.67
C TYR A 21 6.00 -6.96 -4.63
N ALA A 22 4.66 -6.94 -4.60
CA ALA A 22 3.91 -6.05 -3.72
C ALA A 22 3.89 -6.56 -2.28
N PRO A 23 3.80 -5.65 -1.29
CA PRO A 23 3.69 -6.06 0.12
C PRO A 23 2.28 -6.51 0.44
N THR A 24 2.15 -7.29 1.52
CA THR A 24 0.86 -7.58 2.12
C THR A 24 0.51 -6.49 3.13
N ILE A 25 -0.76 -6.44 3.53
CA ILE A 25 -1.19 -5.51 4.59
C ILE A 25 -0.38 -5.75 5.86
N ARG A 26 -0.16 -7.02 6.19
CA ARG A 26 0.59 -7.38 7.40
C ARG A 26 2.02 -6.83 7.35
N GLU A 27 2.67 -6.99 6.20
CA GLU A 27 4.03 -6.49 6.02
C GLU A 27 4.08 -4.97 6.16
N LEU A 28 3.10 -4.27 5.58
CA LEU A 28 3.04 -2.82 5.69
C LEU A 28 2.78 -2.38 7.12
N ALA A 29 1.90 -3.08 7.82
CA ALA A 29 1.60 -2.75 9.21
C ALA A 29 2.82 -2.89 10.09
N GLU A 30 3.61 -3.94 9.88
CA GLU A 30 4.84 -4.17 10.63
C GLU A 30 5.89 -3.13 10.28
N ASP A 31 6.03 -2.83 9.00
CA ASP A 31 7.05 -1.89 8.52
C ASP A 31 6.80 -0.47 9.04
N LEU A 32 5.55 -0.05 9.07
CA LEU A 32 5.18 1.30 9.50
C LEU A 32 4.79 1.37 10.96
N ASP A 33 4.76 0.23 11.65
CA ASP A 33 4.42 0.14 13.08
C ASP A 33 3.03 0.72 13.35
N VAL A 34 2.05 0.30 12.56
CA VAL A 34 0.66 0.72 12.72
C VAL A 34 -0.25 -0.51 12.63
N GLY A 35 -1.51 -0.32 12.99
CA GLY A 35 -2.47 -1.42 12.93
C GLY A 35 -2.94 -1.72 11.52
N HIS A 36 -3.50 -2.93 11.35
CA HIS A 36 -4.03 -3.35 10.05
C HIS A 36 -5.14 -2.43 9.56
N SER A 37 -6.00 -1.95 10.46
CA SER A 37 -7.09 -1.08 10.05
C SER A 37 -6.59 0.26 9.53
N THR A 38 -5.49 0.76 10.08
CA THR A 38 -4.87 1.98 9.59
C THR A 38 -4.36 1.80 8.17
N ILE A 39 -3.72 0.64 7.91
CA ILE A 39 -3.25 0.33 6.56
C ILE A 39 -4.44 0.21 5.61
N ALA A 40 -5.50 -0.49 6.02
CA ALA A 40 -6.68 -0.67 5.15
C ALA A 40 -7.30 0.68 4.76
N LYS A 41 -7.41 1.60 5.72
CA LYS A 41 -7.92 2.94 5.42
C LYS A 41 -7.03 3.68 4.44
N GLY A 42 -5.72 3.60 4.65
CA GLY A 42 -4.77 4.25 3.76
C GLY A 42 -4.83 3.69 2.35
N LEU A 43 -4.95 2.37 2.23
CA LEU A 43 -5.08 1.74 0.91
C LEU A 43 -6.34 2.20 0.20
N ASN A 44 -7.46 2.31 0.93
CA ASN A 44 -8.69 2.82 0.33
C ASN A 44 -8.53 4.24 -0.17
N GLU A 45 -7.82 5.09 0.57
CA GLU A 45 -7.53 6.44 0.11
C GLU A 45 -6.70 6.44 -1.16
N LEU A 46 -5.66 5.59 -1.20
CA LEU A 46 -4.81 5.52 -2.38
C LEU A 46 -5.58 5.03 -3.60
N ILE A 47 -6.52 4.11 -3.40
CA ILE A 47 -7.39 3.66 -4.48
C ILE A 47 -8.26 4.81 -4.96
N ASN A 48 -8.83 5.57 -4.02
CA ASN A 48 -9.70 6.71 -4.37
C ASN A 48 -8.93 7.79 -5.12
N PHE A 49 -7.65 7.97 -4.82
CA PHE A 49 -6.80 8.91 -5.53
C PHE A 49 -6.18 8.31 -6.79
N ASP A 50 -6.55 7.07 -7.12
CA ASP A 50 -6.09 6.40 -8.33
C ASP A 50 -4.57 6.19 -8.34
N LYS A 51 -3.98 6.00 -7.16
CA LYS A 51 -2.55 5.77 -7.03
C LYS A 51 -2.19 4.29 -7.03
N ILE A 52 -3.12 3.44 -6.60
CA ILE A 52 -2.93 1.99 -6.59
C ILE A 52 -4.23 1.31 -7.01
N ARG A 53 -4.11 0.04 -7.34
CA ARG A 53 -5.24 -0.85 -7.58
C ARG A 53 -5.04 -2.08 -6.73
N ARG A 54 -6.13 -2.73 -6.34
CA ARG A 54 -6.06 -3.99 -5.61
C ARG A 54 -6.79 -5.06 -6.39
N ASP A 55 -6.12 -6.20 -6.56
CA ASP A 55 -6.72 -7.38 -7.19
C ASP A 55 -7.34 -8.23 -6.10
N ALA A 56 -8.66 -8.45 -6.20
CA ALA A 56 -9.40 -9.19 -5.18
C ALA A 56 -8.93 -10.64 -5.12
N GLY A 57 -8.89 -11.18 -3.90
CA GLY A 57 -8.56 -12.58 -3.70
C GLY A 57 -7.10 -12.94 -3.85
N VAL A 58 -6.23 -11.94 -3.98
CA VAL A 58 -4.79 -12.15 -4.15
C VAL A 58 -4.08 -11.53 -2.97
N ALA A 59 -3.25 -12.31 -2.26
CA ALA A 59 -2.59 -11.84 -1.04
C ALA A 59 -1.65 -10.67 -1.32
N ARG A 60 -0.96 -10.67 -2.47
CA ARG A 60 -0.07 -9.58 -2.87
C ARG A 60 -0.68 -8.84 -4.04
N GLY A 61 -1.94 -8.42 -3.87
CA GLY A 61 -2.72 -7.86 -4.95
C GLY A 61 -2.63 -6.35 -5.11
N ILE A 62 -1.74 -5.68 -4.38
CA ILE A 62 -1.57 -4.24 -4.53
C ILE A 62 -0.75 -3.97 -5.79
N VAL A 63 -1.29 -3.13 -6.68
CA VAL A 63 -0.60 -2.75 -7.91
C VAL A 63 -0.45 -1.24 -7.91
N VAL A 64 0.79 -0.76 -7.96
CA VAL A 64 1.06 0.68 -8.03
C VAL A 64 0.75 1.16 -9.43
N ARG A 65 -0.03 2.23 -9.52
CA ARG A 65 -0.37 2.82 -10.80
C ARG A 65 0.64 3.91 -11.11
N GLU A 66 1.39 3.71 -12.16
CA GLU A 66 2.37 4.68 -12.62
C GLU A 66 1.73 5.58 -13.65
N GLU A 67 2.11 6.84 -13.62
CA GLU A 67 1.63 7.77 -14.64
C GLU A 67 2.57 7.86 -15.81
#